data_fb00aa69149048f70b81d0b1aea613da
#
_entry.id   fb00aa69149048f70b81d0b1aea613da
#
_cell.length_a   1.000
_cell.length_b   1.000
_cell.length_c   1.000
_cell.angle_alpha   90.00
_cell.angle_beta   90.00
_cell.angle_gamma   90.00
#
_symmetry.space_group_name_H-M   'P 1'
#
loop_
_entity.id
_entity.type
_entity.pdbx_description
1 polymer ?
#
loop_
_entity_poly.entity_id
_entity_poly.type
_entity_poly.pdbx_seq_one_letter_code
_entity_poly.pdbx_strand_id
1 'polypeptide(L)'
;MNMMKKLLYSIIFIGLLFLIWIKSDIPLSLNFPIILLMTVPFWIYYRIHKHKKYRNYHTGREIIVNLFFLYLLTVLYVTLNPFHFFPPGNKGNVNLIPYVQILYQYKYKPPIFWMLYTLGNILLFVPFGLLFPAIYKKRFQMAITIIIATLSSLTIELTQYFFTIDRAADIDDFILNILGSIIGYFLYFVIKIIINKSKTIIIYFSN
;
A
#
# COMPACT_ATOMS: atom_id res chain seq x y z
N MET A 1 31.71 -1.37 -11.87
CA MET A 1 31.14 -0.77 -10.63
C MET A 1 30.09 -1.73 -10.09
N ASN A 2 30.21 -2.20 -8.84
CA ASN A 2 29.34 -3.20 -8.23
C ASN A 2 27.90 -2.68 -8.13
N MET A 3 26.91 -3.53 -8.38
CA MET A 3 25.46 -3.20 -8.37
C MET A 3 25.04 -2.49 -7.06
N MET A 4 25.59 -2.89 -5.92
CA MET A 4 25.36 -2.22 -4.64
C MET A 4 25.85 -0.75 -4.63
N LYS A 5 27.01 -0.44 -5.22
CA LYS A 5 27.49 0.94 -5.31
C LYS A 5 26.60 1.80 -6.20
N LYS A 6 26.10 1.25 -7.32
CA LYS A 6 25.12 1.96 -8.18
C LYS A 6 23.83 2.28 -7.44
N LEU A 7 23.29 1.31 -6.68
CA LEU A 7 22.10 1.50 -5.87
C LEU A 7 22.32 2.57 -4.79
N LEU A 8 23.44 2.50 -4.09
CA LEU A 8 23.79 3.49 -3.05
C LEU A 8 23.89 4.91 -3.63
N TYR A 9 24.59 5.08 -4.76
CA TYR A 9 24.67 6.39 -5.42
C TYR A 9 23.30 6.91 -5.88
N SER A 10 22.43 6.03 -6.39
CA SER A 10 21.06 6.43 -6.76
C SER A 10 20.25 6.87 -5.56
N ILE A 11 20.35 6.18 -4.43
CA ILE A 11 19.65 6.56 -3.17
C ILE A 11 20.16 7.90 -2.66
N ILE A 12 21.50 8.10 -2.63
CA ILE A 12 22.10 9.36 -2.21
C ILE A 12 21.66 10.50 -3.14
N PHE A 13 21.68 10.28 -4.45
CA PHE A 13 21.26 11.30 -5.43
C PHE A 13 19.78 11.68 -5.27
N ILE A 14 18.89 10.71 -5.13
CA ILE A 14 17.46 10.96 -4.87
C ILE A 14 17.27 11.70 -3.53
N GLY A 15 18.01 11.32 -2.49
CA GLY A 15 17.99 12.00 -1.19
C GLY A 15 18.44 13.46 -1.29
N LEU A 16 19.47 13.75 -2.07
CA LEU A 16 19.94 15.12 -2.32
C LEU A 16 18.89 15.94 -3.09
N LEU A 17 18.29 15.38 -4.14
CA LEU A 17 17.20 16.05 -4.87
C LEU A 17 16.01 16.35 -3.96
N PHE A 18 15.65 15.42 -3.08
CA PHE A 18 14.59 15.61 -2.10
C PHE A 18 14.92 16.73 -1.09
N LEU A 19 16.16 16.79 -0.60
CA LEU A 19 16.62 17.87 0.29
C LEU A 19 16.62 19.23 -0.41
N ILE A 20 17.01 19.29 -1.69
CA ILE A 20 16.94 20.51 -2.50
C ILE A 20 15.49 20.96 -2.67
N TRP A 21 14.59 20.02 -2.96
CA TRP A 21 13.17 20.32 -3.08
C TRP A 21 12.57 20.85 -1.77
N ILE A 22 12.90 20.23 -0.62
CA ILE A 22 12.44 20.71 0.71
C ILE A 22 12.83 22.18 0.93
N LYS A 23 14.01 22.61 0.44
CA LYS A 23 14.51 23.98 0.60
C LYS A 23 14.02 24.97 -0.46
N SER A 24 13.39 24.48 -1.52
CA SER A 24 13.02 25.32 -2.67
C SER A 24 11.71 26.07 -2.50
N ASP A 25 10.89 25.72 -1.50
CA ASP A 25 9.51 26.21 -1.30
C ASP A 25 8.59 26.06 -2.53
N ILE A 26 9.00 25.25 -3.51
CA ILE A 26 8.27 25.03 -4.76
C ILE A 26 7.30 23.85 -4.58
N PRO A 27 5.98 24.05 -4.77
CA PRO A 27 5.02 22.95 -4.75
C PRO A 27 5.24 22.01 -5.93
N LEU A 28 5.12 20.72 -5.68
CA LEU A 28 5.20 19.67 -6.69
C LEU A 28 3.80 19.13 -6.97
N SER A 29 3.30 19.37 -8.19
CA SER A 29 2.03 18.82 -8.66
C SER A 29 2.29 17.74 -9.69
N LEU A 30 1.82 16.53 -9.42
CA LEU A 30 1.93 15.40 -10.32
C LEU A 30 0.54 14.94 -10.77
N ASN A 31 0.42 14.58 -12.03
CA ASN A 31 -0.77 13.93 -12.56
C ASN A 31 -0.62 12.41 -12.49
N PHE A 32 -1.67 11.70 -12.08
CA PHE A 32 -1.64 10.24 -11.96
C PHE A 32 -1.18 9.51 -13.24
N PRO A 33 -1.58 9.94 -14.46
CA PRO A 33 -1.02 9.37 -15.69
C PRO A 33 0.50 9.44 -15.80
N ILE A 34 1.13 10.51 -15.31
CA ILE A 34 2.60 10.65 -15.31
C ILE A 34 3.21 9.62 -14.35
N ILE A 35 2.61 9.43 -13.17
CA ILE A 35 3.05 8.42 -12.20
C ILE A 35 2.95 7.02 -12.83
N LEU A 36 1.87 6.72 -13.55
CA LEU A 36 1.71 5.45 -14.28
C LEU A 36 2.77 5.28 -15.37
N LEU A 37 3.03 6.33 -16.17
CA LEU A 37 4.05 6.29 -17.22
C LEU A 37 5.46 6.04 -16.69
N MET A 38 5.76 6.47 -15.48
CA MET A 38 7.05 6.22 -14.82
C MET A 38 7.12 4.83 -14.18
N THR A 39 6.06 4.42 -13.47
CA THR A 39 6.10 3.22 -12.64
C THR A 39 5.81 1.93 -13.40
N VAL A 40 4.85 1.93 -14.33
CA VAL A 40 4.41 0.71 -15.04
C VAL A 40 5.51 0.17 -15.98
N PRO A 41 6.18 0.97 -16.84
CA PRO A 41 7.27 0.46 -17.68
C PRO A 41 8.45 -0.06 -16.85
N PHE A 42 8.79 0.62 -15.75
CA PHE A 42 9.83 0.16 -14.83
C PHE A 42 9.47 -1.18 -14.19
N TRP A 43 8.22 -1.34 -13.74
CA TRP A 43 7.71 -2.59 -13.19
C TRP A 43 7.78 -3.73 -14.22
N ILE A 44 7.29 -3.51 -15.44
CA ILE A 44 7.32 -4.49 -16.53
C ILE A 44 8.77 -4.90 -16.84
N TYR A 45 9.67 -3.92 -17.01
CA TYR A 45 11.09 -4.17 -17.24
C TYR A 45 11.71 -5.03 -16.12
N TYR A 46 11.45 -4.66 -14.86
CA TYR A 46 11.93 -5.41 -13.69
C TYR A 46 11.42 -6.85 -13.69
N ARG A 47 10.13 -7.06 -14.01
CA ARG A 47 9.53 -8.41 -14.06
C ARG A 47 10.13 -9.24 -15.19
N ILE A 48 10.27 -8.70 -16.39
CA ILE A 48 10.88 -9.40 -17.52
C ILE A 48 12.33 -9.77 -17.21
N HIS A 49 13.11 -8.84 -16.65
CA HIS A 49 14.51 -9.11 -16.30
C HIS A 49 14.62 -10.20 -15.23
N LYS A 50 13.75 -10.17 -14.23
CA LYS A 50 13.69 -11.20 -13.19
C LYS A 50 13.34 -12.57 -13.77
N HIS A 51 12.42 -12.66 -14.73
CA HIS A 51 12.05 -13.93 -15.38
C HIS A 51 13.20 -14.51 -16.19
N LYS A 52 13.94 -13.70 -16.92
CA LYS A 52 15.13 -14.15 -17.68
C LYS A 52 16.22 -14.73 -16.77
N LYS A 53 16.34 -14.20 -15.55
CA LYS A 53 17.35 -14.63 -14.57
C LYS A 53 16.97 -15.90 -13.81
N TYR A 54 15.68 -16.09 -13.50
CA TYR A 54 15.18 -17.19 -12.68
C TYR A 54 14.26 -18.10 -13.51
N ARG A 55 14.75 -19.28 -13.87
CA ARG A 55 14.07 -20.26 -14.74
C ARG A 55 12.78 -20.87 -14.15
N ASN A 56 12.54 -20.73 -12.83
CA ASN A 56 11.34 -21.24 -12.15
C ASN A 56 10.19 -20.21 -12.21
N TYR A 57 9.34 -20.36 -13.20
CA TYR A 57 8.16 -19.54 -13.40
C TYR A 57 6.92 -20.22 -12.82
N HIS A 58 6.31 -19.58 -11.84
CA HIS A 58 5.00 -19.98 -11.31
C HIS A 58 3.96 -18.93 -11.68
N THR A 59 3.18 -19.21 -12.72
CA THR A 59 2.17 -18.28 -13.25
C THR A 59 1.24 -17.73 -12.16
N GLY A 60 0.74 -18.56 -11.25
CA GLY A 60 -0.13 -18.12 -10.17
C GLY A 60 0.53 -17.10 -9.23
N ARG A 61 1.83 -17.25 -8.93
CA ARG A 61 2.57 -16.27 -8.13
C ARG A 61 2.72 -14.95 -8.86
N GLU A 62 2.95 -14.99 -10.17
CA GLU A 62 3.10 -13.78 -10.98
C GLU A 62 1.80 -12.99 -11.05
N ILE A 63 0.67 -13.68 -11.21
CA ILE A 63 -0.65 -13.03 -11.18
C ILE A 63 -0.83 -12.28 -9.85
N ILE A 64 -0.56 -12.93 -8.71
CA ILE A 64 -0.71 -12.31 -7.38
C ILE A 64 0.23 -11.10 -7.22
N VAL A 65 1.48 -11.20 -7.69
CA VAL A 65 2.46 -10.10 -7.61
C VAL A 65 2.03 -8.90 -8.45
N ASN A 66 1.50 -9.13 -9.66
CA ASN A 66 0.99 -8.06 -10.51
C ASN A 66 -0.31 -7.45 -9.96
N LEU A 67 -1.22 -8.27 -9.42
CA LEU A 67 -2.42 -7.77 -8.73
C LEU A 67 -2.05 -6.91 -7.51
N PHE A 68 -1.04 -7.32 -6.75
CA PHE A 68 -0.56 -6.53 -5.61
C PHE A 68 0.05 -5.21 -6.06
N PHE A 69 0.80 -5.19 -7.16
CA PHE A 69 1.33 -3.94 -7.73
C PHE A 69 0.20 -2.99 -8.17
N LEU A 70 -0.80 -3.49 -8.90
CA LEU A 70 -1.97 -2.68 -9.31
C LEU A 70 -2.73 -2.16 -8.09
N TYR A 71 -2.90 -3.00 -7.07
CA TYR A 71 -3.50 -2.60 -5.80
C TYR A 71 -2.72 -1.46 -5.13
N LEU A 72 -1.38 -1.53 -5.07
CA LEU A 72 -0.56 -0.44 -4.52
C LEU A 72 -0.72 0.88 -5.29
N LEU A 73 -0.86 0.83 -6.61
CA LEU A 73 -1.18 2.02 -7.42
C LEU A 73 -2.57 2.57 -7.08
N THR A 74 -3.54 1.70 -6.83
CA THR A 74 -4.89 2.13 -6.39
C THR A 74 -4.85 2.79 -5.02
N VAL A 75 -4.13 2.21 -4.04
CA VAL A 75 -3.93 2.83 -2.72
C VAL A 75 -3.31 4.21 -2.87
N LEU A 76 -2.22 4.32 -3.61
CA LEU A 76 -1.53 5.59 -3.86
C LEU A 76 -2.47 6.63 -4.50
N TYR A 77 -3.30 6.22 -5.46
CA TYR A 77 -4.29 7.10 -6.07
C TYR A 77 -5.34 7.58 -5.06
N VAL A 78 -5.95 6.67 -4.32
CA VAL A 78 -7.05 6.99 -3.40
C VAL A 78 -6.57 7.86 -2.25
N THR A 79 -5.36 7.62 -1.73
CA THR A 79 -4.86 8.30 -0.53
C THR A 79 -4.17 9.62 -0.82
N LEU A 80 -3.52 9.79 -1.97
CA LEU A 80 -2.68 10.96 -2.28
C LEU A 80 -3.19 11.84 -3.42
N ASN A 81 -4.27 11.45 -4.14
CA ASN A 81 -4.90 12.34 -5.12
C ASN A 81 -5.46 13.60 -4.39
N PRO A 82 -5.20 14.82 -4.89
CA PRO A 82 -4.75 15.22 -6.23
C PRO A 82 -3.23 15.25 -6.48
N PHE A 83 -2.38 14.67 -5.64
CA PHE A 83 -0.92 14.65 -5.78
C PHE A 83 -0.26 16.04 -5.76
N HIS A 84 -0.79 16.93 -4.96
CA HIS A 84 -0.21 18.22 -4.69
C HIS A 84 0.65 18.14 -3.44
N PHE A 85 1.96 18.16 -3.62
CA PHE A 85 2.92 18.07 -2.53
C PHE A 85 3.58 19.42 -2.31
N PHE A 86 3.69 19.78 -1.05
CA PHE A 86 4.31 21.02 -0.60
C PHE A 86 5.54 20.70 0.25
N PRO A 87 6.61 21.53 0.20
CA PRO A 87 7.71 21.40 1.13
C PRO A 87 7.24 21.53 2.59
N PRO A 88 7.89 20.84 3.56
CA PRO A 88 7.50 20.90 4.97
C PRO A 88 7.58 22.32 5.52
N GLY A 89 6.48 22.88 5.87
CA GLY A 89 6.32 24.28 6.36
C GLY A 89 4.85 24.62 6.47
N ASN A 90 4.08 24.23 5.49
CA ASN A 90 2.62 24.26 5.49
C ASN A 90 2.11 22.88 5.92
N LYS A 91 2.08 22.63 7.23
CA LYS A 91 1.61 21.35 7.77
C LYS A 91 0.13 21.16 7.45
N GLY A 92 -0.23 19.99 6.98
CA GLY A 92 -1.62 19.55 6.86
C GLY A 92 -2.31 19.51 8.24
N ASN A 93 -3.62 19.41 8.22
CA ASN A 93 -4.38 19.16 9.43
C ASN A 93 -4.03 17.78 10.01
N VAL A 94 -4.08 17.65 11.34
CA VAL A 94 -3.86 16.38 12.03
C VAL A 94 -4.94 16.15 13.07
N ASN A 95 -5.50 14.95 13.06
CA ASN A 95 -6.40 14.46 14.09
C ASN A 95 -5.77 13.24 14.77
N LEU A 96 -5.36 13.39 16.04
CA LEU A 96 -4.76 12.32 16.83
C LEU A 96 -5.72 11.75 17.89
N ILE A 97 -6.97 12.24 17.94
CA ILE A 97 -7.94 11.75 18.91
C ILE A 97 -8.78 10.65 18.23
N PRO A 98 -8.68 9.39 18.69
CA PRO A 98 -9.43 8.29 18.09
C PRO A 98 -10.96 8.52 18.12
N TYR A 99 -11.63 8.02 17.11
CA TYR A 99 -13.09 8.07 16.89
C TYR A 99 -13.68 9.45 16.62
N VAL A 100 -12.91 10.52 16.65
CA VAL A 100 -13.44 11.87 16.44
C VAL A 100 -14.00 12.03 15.03
N GLN A 101 -13.25 11.59 14.02
CA GLN A 101 -13.70 11.71 12.63
C GLN A 101 -14.86 10.75 12.33
N ILE A 102 -14.83 9.54 12.84
CA ILE A 102 -15.93 8.57 12.71
C ILE A 102 -17.22 9.14 13.33
N LEU A 103 -17.13 9.68 14.55
CA LEU A 103 -18.27 10.28 15.25
C LEU A 103 -18.77 11.54 14.55
N TYR A 104 -17.88 12.37 14.02
CA TYR A 104 -18.24 13.54 13.23
C TYR A 104 -19.03 13.14 11.98
N GLN A 105 -18.55 12.18 11.22
CA GLN A 105 -19.25 11.67 10.03
C GLN A 105 -20.62 11.08 10.40
N TYR A 106 -20.67 10.28 11.47
CA TYR A 106 -21.93 9.69 11.95
C TYR A 106 -22.96 10.73 12.37
N LYS A 107 -22.55 11.78 13.10
CA LYS A 107 -23.44 12.77 13.71
C LYS A 107 -23.87 13.87 12.73
N TYR A 108 -22.99 14.28 11.82
CA TYR A 108 -23.20 15.49 11.03
C TYR A 108 -23.32 15.26 9.51
N LYS A 109 -23.11 14.01 9.06
CA LYS A 109 -23.19 13.66 7.63
C LYS A 109 -24.27 12.59 7.41
N PRO A 110 -24.86 12.53 6.19
CA PRO A 110 -25.77 11.43 5.83
C PRO A 110 -25.12 10.06 6.04
N PRO A 111 -25.92 9.01 6.39
CA PRO A 111 -25.40 7.68 6.75
C PRO A 111 -24.45 7.08 5.69
N ILE A 112 -24.68 7.37 4.42
CA ILE A 112 -23.82 6.88 3.34
C ILE A 112 -22.37 7.38 3.45
N PHE A 113 -22.16 8.63 3.90
CA PHE A 113 -20.80 9.18 4.04
C PHE A 113 -20.05 8.55 5.19
N TRP A 114 -20.72 8.30 6.33
CA TRP A 114 -20.13 7.57 7.45
C TRP A 114 -19.75 6.14 7.04
N MET A 115 -20.64 5.44 6.34
CA MET A 115 -20.37 4.09 5.83
C MET A 115 -19.20 4.09 4.83
N LEU A 116 -19.20 5.01 3.87
CA LEU A 116 -18.11 5.13 2.87
C LEU A 116 -16.78 5.46 3.53
N TYR A 117 -16.77 6.34 4.53
CA TYR A 117 -15.57 6.68 5.29
C TYR A 117 -15.02 5.46 6.03
N THR A 118 -15.86 4.84 6.85
CA THR A 118 -15.42 3.74 7.73
C THR A 118 -15.09 2.47 6.93
N LEU A 119 -16.02 2.03 6.08
CA LEU A 119 -15.83 0.82 5.26
C LEU A 119 -14.77 1.04 4.17
N GLY A 120 -14.70 2.25 3.62
CA GLY A 120 -13.72 2.59 2.59
C GLY A 120 -12.29 2.40 3.07
N ASN A 121 -11.95 2.92 4.26
CA ASN A 121 -10.62 2.75 4.84
C ASN A 121 -10.33 1.29 5.19
N ILE A 122 -11.29 0.57 5.78
CA ILE A 122 -11.14 -0.88 6.03
C ILE A 122 -10.88 -1.62 4.71
N LEU A 123 -11.77 -1.44 3.71
CA LEU A 123 -11.68 -2.14 2.43
C LEU A 123 -10.42 -1.76 1.64
N LEU A 124 -9.88 -0.58 1.84
CA LEU A 124 -8.64 -0.15 1.22
C LEU A 124 -7.47 -1.08 1.59
N PHE A 125 -7.40 -1.59 2.83
CA PHE A 125 -6.31 -2.44 3.29
C PHE A 125 -6.62 -3.94 3.36
N VAL A 126 -7.87 -4.36 3.11
CA VAL A 126 -8.21 -5.80 2.99
C VAL A 126 -7.38 -6.49 1.90
N PRO A 127 -7.19 -5.94 0.68
CA PRO A 127 -6.34 -6.56 -0.33
C PRO A 127 -4.87 -6.66 0.10
N PHE A 128 -4.37 -5.73 0.93
CA PHE A 128 -3.02 -5.82 1.48
C PHE A 128 -2.87 -7.09 2.33
N GLY A 129 -3.76 -7.26 3.29
CA GLY A 129 -3.77 -8.43 4.18
C GLY A 129 -3.96 -9.76 3.45
N LEU A 130 -4.69 -9.75 2.34
CA LEU A 130 -4.97 -10.93 1.51
C LEU A 130 -3.80 -11.30 0.59
N LEU A 131 -3.25 -10.33 -0.14
CA LEU A 131 -2.28 -10.57 -1.23
C LEU A 131 -0.85 -10.65 -0.72
N PHE A 132 -0.47 -9.82 0.24
CA PHE A 132 0.91 -9.76 0.74
C PHE A 132 1.40 -11.11 1.31
N PRO A 133 0.67 -11.84 2.18
CA PRO A 133 1.11 -13.14 2.69
C PRO A 133 1.14 -14.22 1.60
N ALA A 134 0.37 -14.09 0.52
CA ALA A 134 0.44 -15.01 -0.61
C ALA A 134 1.75 -14.86 -1.41
N ILE A 135 2.33 -13.65 -1.43
CA ILE A 135 3.63 -13.35 -2.04
C ILE A 135 4.78 -13.73 -1.11
N TYR A 136 4.66 -13.38 0.18
CA TYR A 136 5.68 -13.52 1.20
C TYR A 136 5.43 -14.77 2.06
N LYS A 137 5.93 -15.92 1.61
CA LYS A 137 5.74 -17.22 2.27
C LYS A 137 6.87 -17.52 3.25
N LYS A 138 6.82 -16.94 4.46
CA LYS A 138 7.81 -17.23 5.51
C LYS A 138 7.13 -17.48 6.87
N ARG A 139 7.92 -17.90 7.87
CA ARG A 139 7.50 -18.01 9.26
C ARG A 139 6.98 -16.64 9.76
N PHE A 140 5.99 -16.64 10.66
CA PHE A 140 5.38 -15.41 11.20
C PHE A 140 4.68 -14.52 10.14
N GLN A 141 4.05 -15.12 9.12
CA GLN A 141 3.38 -14.37 8.03
C GLN A 141 2.39 -13.32 8.54
N MET A 142 1.59 -13.65 9.59
CA MET A 142 0.61 -12.72 10.16
C MET A 142 1.28 -11.47 10.73
N ALA A 143 2.21 -11.64 11.65
CA ALA A 143 2.90 -10.51 12.29
C ALA A 143 3.59 -9.61 11.26
N ILE A 144 4.31 -10.21 10.31
CA ILE A 144 5.00 -9.46 9.26
C ILE A 144 4.02 -8.71 8.36
N THR A 145 2.89 -9.34 8.00
CA THR A 145 1.86 -8.68 7.17
C THR A 145 1.28 -7.47 7.89
N ILE A 146 0.93 -7.62 9.18
CA ILE A 146 0.37 -6.52 9.97
C ILE A 146 1.42 -5.42 10.18
N ILE A 147 2.67 -5.75 10.51
CA ILE A 147 3.73 -4.76 10.68
C ILE A 147 3.95 -3.95 9.40
N ILE A 148 4.05 -4.62 8.25
CA ILE A 148 4.27 -3.90 6.98
C ILE A 148 3.03 -3.07 6.59
N ALA A 149 1.81 -3.56 6.82
CA ALA A 149 0.59 -2.79 6.62
C ALA A 149 0.54 -1.55 7.53
N THR A 150 0.88 -1.71 8.81
CA THR A 150 0.98 -0.61 9.78
C THR A 150 1.99 0.45 9.33
N LEU A 151 3.19 0.04 8.92
CA LEU A 151 4.21 0.95 8.40
C LEU A 151 3.75 1.64 7.10
N SER A 152 3.05 0.93 6.23
CA SER A 152 2.50 1.51 4.99
C SER A 152 1.44 2.56 5.30
N SER A 153 0.49 2.26 6.19
CA SER A 153 -0.53 3.21 6.63
C SER A 153 0.09 4.42 7.31
N LEU A 154 1.03 4.22 8.22
CA LEU A 154 1.76 5.32 8.87
C LEU A 154 2.48 6.21 7.85
N THR A 155 3.10 5.62 6.82
CA THR A 155 3.76 6.37 5.76
C THR A 155 2.76 7.24 4.98
N ILE A 156 1.55 6.75 4.73
CA ILE A 156 0.48 7.53 4.09
C ILE A 156 0.12 8.73 4.97
N GLU A 157 -0.19 8.51 6.25
CA GLU A 157 -0.56 9.57 7.19
C GLU A 157 0.55 10.62 7.35
N LEU A 158 1.79 10.19 7.48
CA LEU A 158 2.93 11.12 7.55
C LEU A 158 3.11 11.90 6.24
N THR A 159 2.88 11.27 5.08
CA THR A 159 2.95 11.96 3.80
C THR A 159 1.84 13.02 3.70
N GLN A 160 0.63 12.70 4.13
CA GLN A 160 -0.48 13.64 4.18
C GLN A 160 -0.18 14.81 5.13
N TYR A 161 0.32 14.54 6.32
CA TYR A 161 0.65 15.56 7.29
C TYR A 161 1.76 16.50 6.85
N PHE A 162 2.87 15.95 6.35
CA PHE A 162 4.06 16.76 6.08
C PHE A 162 4.06 17.42 4.69
N PHE A 163 3.37 16.82 3.73
CA PHE A 163 3.54 17.20 2.32
C PHE A 163 2.26 17.56 1.59
N THR A 164 1.08 17.43 2.21
CA THR A 164 -0.18 17.81 1.57
C THR A 164 -0.95 18.86 2.40
N ILE A 165 -1.70 19.70 1.73
CA ILE A 165 -2.61 20.68 2.39
C ILE A 165 -4.07 20.20 2.26
N ASP A 166 -4.38 19.49 1.17
CA ASP A 166 -5.73 19.04 0.83
C ASP A 166 -6.17 17.79 1.59
N ARG A 167 -5.25 17.15 2.33
CA ARG A 167 -5.49 15.95 3.12
C ARG A 167 -5.10 16.18 4.57
N ALA A 168 -5.82 15.53 5.46
CA ALA A 168 -5.52 15.53 6.90
C ALA A 168 -4.97 14.15 7.28
N ALA A 169 -3.94 14.11 8.12
CA ALA A 169 -3.53 12.89 8.77
C ALA A 169 -4.51 12.55 9.89
N ASP A 170 -5.07 11.35 9.87
CA ASP A 170 -6.13 10.93 10.78
C ASP A 170 -5.82 9.58 11.44
N ILE A 171 -5.85 9.57 12.76
CA ILE A 171 -5.64 8.34 13.54
C ILE A 171 -6.73 7.30 13.28
N ASP A 172 -7.96 7.74 12.95
CA ASP A 172 -9.05 6.84 12.61
C ASP A 172 -8.76 6.09 11.31
N ASP A 173 -8.24 6.77 10.27
CA ASP A 173 -7.83 6.16 9.01
C ASP A 173 -6.72 5.13 9.25
N PHE A 174 -5.73 5.48 10.05
CA PHE A 174 -4.64 4.58 10.44
C PHE A 174 -5.17 3.29 11.12
N ILE A 175 -6.08 3.43 12.10
CA ILE A 175 -6.66 2.28 12.82
C ILE A 175 -7.51 1.43 11.88
N LEU A 176 -8.36 2.04 11.04
CA LEU A 176 -9.22 1.34 10.09
C LEU A 176 -8.42 0.58 9.02
N ASN A 177 -7.31 1.15 8.54
CA ASN A 177 -6.39 0.49 7.62
C ASN A 177 -5.75 -0.76 8.24
N ILE A 178 -5.32 -0.69 9.50
CA ILE A 178 -4.77 -1.86 10.21
C ILE A 178 -5.84 -2.93 10.37
N LEU A 179 -7.06 -2.55 10.77
CA LEU A 179 -8.20 -3.47 10.89
C LEU A 179 -8.49 -4.15 9.55
N GLY A 180 -8.47 -3.41 8.45
CA GLY A 180 -8.61 -3.94 7.10
C GLY A 180 -7.55 -4.99 6.78
N SER A 181 -6.29 -4.74 7.13
CA SER A 181 -5.20 -5.69 6.91
C SER A 181 -5.35 -6.98 7.72
N ILE A 182 -5.87 -6.90 8.94
CA ILE A 182 -6.16 -8.06 9.80
C ILE A 182 -7.28 -8.91 9.17
N ILE A 183 -8.37 -8.27 8.74
CA ILE A 183 -9.49 -8.94 8.05
C ILE A 183 -8.98 -9.62 6.77
N GLY A 184 -8.18 -8.92 5.97
CA GLY A 184 -7.59 -9.46 4.76
C GLY A 184 -6.69 -10.68 5.01
N TYR A 185 -5.87 -10.63 6.07
CA TYR A 185 -5.06 -11.79 6.47
C TYR A 185 -5.92 -12.99 6.89
N PHE A 186 -7.00 -12.73 7.62
CA PHE A 186 -7.92 -13.79 8.01
C PHE A 186 -8.59 -14.44 6.78
N LEU A 187 -9.00 -13.66 5.79
CA LEU A 187 -9.50 -14.17 4.52
C LEU A 187 -8.46 -15.01 3.78
N TYR A 188 -7.20 -14.55 3.71
CA TYR A 188 -6.09 -15.35 3.17
C TYR A 188 -5.96 -16.71 3.87
N PHE A 189 -6.03 -16.73 5.21
CA PHE A 189 -5.91 -17.94 6.00
C PHE A 189 -7.05 -18.93 5.70
N VAL A 190 -8.30 -18.46 5.63
CA VAL A 190 -9.46 -19.28 5.29
C VAL A 190 -9.34 -19.86 3.88
N ILE A 191 -8.99 -19.04 2.88
CA ILE A 191 -8.78 -19.49 1.50
C ILE A 191 -7.68 -20.57 1.42
N LYS A 192 -6.58 -20.35 2.15
CA LYS A 192 -5.47 -21.33 2.21
C LYS A 192 -5.90 -22.68 2.77
N ILE A 193 -6.75 -22.70 3.82
CA ILE A 193 -7.29 -23.95 4.39
C ILE A 193 -8.17 -24.66 3.35
N ILE A 194 -9.08 -23.93 2.69
CA ILE A 194 -9.96 -24.51 1.68
C ILE A 194 -9.17 -25.15 0.54
N ILE A 195 -8.19 -24.44 0.00
CA ILE A 195 -7.34 -24.93 -1.11
C ILE A 195 -6.57 -26.18 -0.68
N ASN A 196 -6.02 -26.20 0.53
CA ASN A 196 -5.27 -27.37 1.03
C ASN A 196 -6.18 -28.59 1.21
N LYS A 197 -7.39 -28.42 1.77
CA LYS A 197 -8.37 -29.49 1.88
C LYS A 197 -8.78 -30.06 0.51
N SER A 198 -9.04 -29.17 -0.47
CA SER A 198 -9.41 -29.62 -1.84
C SER A 198 -8.30 -30.46 -2.48
N LYS A 199 -7.04 -30.07 -2.33
CA LYS A 199 -5.90 -30.86 -2.84
C LYS A 199 -5.80 -32.23 -2.17
N THR A 200 -6.03 -32.32 -0.88
CA THR A 200 -6.01 -33.60 -0.14
C THR A 200 -7.12 -34.52 -0.63
N ILE A 201 -8.33 -34.01 -0.86
CA ILE A 201 -9.47 -34.76 -1.37
C ILE A 201 -9.18 -35.30 -2.78
N ILE A 202 -8.64 -34.46 -3.68
CA ILE A 202 -8.30 -34.87 -5.05
C ILE A 202 -7.28 -36.03 -5.05
N ILE A 203 -6.25 -35.96 -4.21
CA ILE A 203 -5.24 -37.00 -4.07
C ILE A 203 -5.87 -38.33 -3.55
N TYR A 204 -6.86 -38.22 -2.66
CA TYR A 204 -7.53 -39.43 -2.09
C TYR A 204 -8.41 -40.15 -3.12
N PHE A 205 -8.98 -39.45 -4.11
CA PHE A 205 -9.81 -40.02 -5.16
C PHE A 205 -9.02 -40.36 -6.44
N SER A 206 -7.73 -40.03 -6.53
CA SER A 206 -6.87 -40.34 -7.67
C SER A 206 -5.98 -41.58 -7.47
N ASN A 207 -6.04 -42.23 -6.31
CA ASN A 207 -5.44 -43.51 -5.96
C ASN A 207 -6.52 -44.58 -5.83
#